data_3634ec68ba6c95c634f2ba0710ced3db
#
_entry.id   3634ec68ba6c95c634f2ba0710ced3db
#
_cell.length_a   1.000
_cell.length_b   1.000
_cell.length_c   1.000
_cell.angle_alpha   90.00
_cell.angle_beta   90.00
_cell.angle_gamma   90.00
#
_symmetry.space_group_name_H-M   'P 1'
#
loop_
_entity.id
_entity.type
_entity.pdbx_description
1 polymer ?
#
loop_
_entity_poly.entity_id
_entity_poly.type
_entity_poly.pdbx_seq_one_letter_code
_entity_poly.pdbx_strand_id
1 'polypeptide(L)'
;MKISFAPLAAAAALFVSLGAASPVFADQSSGAWVTSWATALQSIPERDALPALYRAPEVAGRTVRQIVYPTLGGSVARVHVSNLHGRTPLVIEAMAIAPSAGGAAASEGGAVHVTFGGRATVSVPPDAALDSDPVRIDVKAHTPYAISTYMGPGQKMVAWHRVASQVNYVSRPGNHVADPSIGAFTERFTQHAWVTGLAVEVPGASTVAAIGDSITDGMRSSLNQNRRWPDALARRIAQSQRSDLAVIDLGISGNRLLSDSPCYGEALERRFGRDALGHPGVRTVVLLIGINDINFQAMPARSGLDCDFPHTHVDANDLVAGYRRVIAQAHGRNVRILGATLTPASLPPEREAIRTAVNQWIRTSGAFDGVVDFDAALRDPADPARLRYGYDSGDHIHPSDAGYAAMANAVPLAALGGK
;
A
#
# COMPACT_ATOMS: atom_id res chain seq x y z
N MET A 1 74.29 -13.66 43.26
CA MET A 1 72.84 -13.83 43.13
C MET A 1 72.33 -12.68 42.26
N LYS A 2 72.22 -12.90 40.92
CA LYS A 2 71.78 -11.88 39.97
C LYS A 2 70.35 -12.25 39.55
N ILE A 3 69.42 -11.37 39.87
CA ILE A 3 68.01 -11.51 39.49
C ILE A 3 67.84 -10.79 38.15
N SER A 4 67.45 -11.53 37.12
CA SER A 4 67.17 -11.03 35.79
C SER A 4 65.65 -10.74 35.69
N PHE A 5 65.28 -9.51 35.31
CA PHE A 5 63.92 -9.12 34.95
C PHE A 5 63.71 -9.23 33.43
N ALA A 6 62.73 -10.02 33.02
CA ALA A 6 62.24 -10.06 31.66
C ALA A 6 61.09 -9.03 31.43
N PRO A 7 61.01 -8.34 30.30
CA PRO A 7 59.95 -7.38 30.04
C PRO A 7 58.67 -8.09 29.56
N LEU A 8 57.52 -7.71 30.12
CA LEU A 8 56.19 -8.07 29.66
C LEU A 8 55.89 -7.28 28.36
N ALA A 9 55.62 -7.98 27.30
CA ALA A 9 55.06 -7.40 26.06
C ALA A 9 53.55 -7.25 26.24
N ALA A 10 53.09 -6.00 26.19
CA ALA A 10 51.66 -5.67 26.14
C ALA A 10 51.13 -5.85 24.68
N ALA A 11 50.24 -6.80 24.50
CA ALA A 11 49.49 -6.97 23.24
C ALA A 11 48.30 -5.97 23.22
N ALA A 12 48.38 -4.99 22.34
CA ALA A 12 47.26 -4.09 22.09
C ALA A 12 46.22 -4.81 21.18
N ALA A 13 45.08 -5.11 21.74
CA ALA A 13 43.94 -5.61 20.95
C ALA A 13 43.29 -4.43 20.22
N LEU A 14 43.34 -4.44 18.92
CA LEU A 14 42.57 -3.53 18.06
C LEU A 14 41.09 -3.97 18.04
N PHE A 15 40.25 -3.25 18.72
CA PHE A 15 38.79 -3.39 18.55
C PHE A 15 38.37 -2.66 17.26
N VAL A 16 38.12 -3.42 16.19
CA VAL A 16 37.41 -2.92 15.02
C VAL A 16 35.93 -2.86 15.38
N SER A 17 35.42 -1.67 15.67
CA SER A 17 34.01 -1.43 15.81
C SER A 17 33.33 -1.51 14.44
N LEU A 18 32.63 -2.62 14.16
CA LEU A 18 31.65 -2.64 13.09
C LEU A 18 30.53 -1.66 13.44
N GLY A 19 30.57 -0.49 12.85
CA GLY A 19 29.46 0.46 12.90
C GLY A 19 28.28 -0.17 12.18
N ALA A 20 27.22 -0.51 12.92
CA ALA A 20 25.92 -0.81 12.34
C ALA A 20 25.48 0.42 11.54
N ALA A 21 25.39 0.27 10.22
CA ALA A 21 24.79 1.29 9.37
C ALA A 21 23.32 1.41 9.77
N SER A 22 22.97 2.48 10.47
CA SER A 22 21.59 2.88 10.68
C SER A 22 20.94 3.08 9.30
N PRO A 23 19.70 2.62 9.10
CA PRO A 23 18.99 2.92 7.86
C PRO A 23 18.95 4.45 7.70
N VAL A 24 19.52 4.95 6.63
CA VAL A 24 19.42 6.35 6.22
C VAL A 24 17.95 6.55 5.85
N PHE A 25 17.16 7.00 6.81
CA PHE A 25 15.87 7.60 6.48
C PHE A 25 16.18 8.82 5.61
N ALA A 26 15.64 8.80 4.38
CA ALA A 26 15.76 9.92 3.46
C ALA A 26 15.40 11.21 4.21
N ASP A 27 16.28 12.17 4.09
CA ASP A 27 16.13 13.50 4.64
C ASP A 27 14.74 14.06 4.28
N GLN A 28 13.90 14.30 5.28
CA GLN A 28 12.61 14.98 5.14
C GLN A 28 12.78 16.49 4.89
N SER A 29 13.92 16.89 4.38
CA SER A 29 14.20 18.25 3.99
C SER A 29 13.59 18.56 2.62
N SER A 30 12.50 19.15 2.66
CA SER A 30 11.75 20.06 1.80
C SER A 30 10.30 19.57 1.65
N GLY A 31 9.35 20.30 2.21
CA GLY A 31 7.91 20.04 2.13
C GLY A 31 7.30 20.22 0.72
N ALA A 32 8.05 19.85 -0.31
CA ALA A 32 7.66 19.96 -1.70
C ALA A 32 7.14 18.62 -2.28
N TRP A 33 7.61 17.48 -1.78
CA TRP A 33 7.21 16.17 -2.30
C TRP A 33 5.94 15.65 -1.63
N VAL A 34 5.01 15.17 -2.47
CA VAL A 34 3.70 14.65 -2.06
C VAL A 34 3.45 13.35 -2.81
N THR A 35 3.18 12.27 -2.08
CA THR A 35 2.81 10.99 -2.70
C THR A 35 1.43 11.09 -3.30
N SER A 36 1.35 10.93 -4.61
CA SER A 36 0.14 11.07 -5.41
C SER A 36 -0.51 9.73 -5.77
N TRP A 37 0.27 8.66 -5.77
CA TRP A 37 -0.19 7.29 -5.90
C TRP A 37 0.71 6.38 -5.08
N ALA A 38 0.13 5.40 -4.37
CA ALA A 38 0.90 4.37 -3.70
C ALA A 38 0.08 3.08 -3.53
N THR A 39 0.79 2.01 -3.21
CA THR A 39 0.24 0.69 -2.88
C THR A 39 1.10 0.02 -1.83
N ALA A 40 0.51 -0.84 -0.98
CA ALA A 40 1.22 -1.61 0.04
C ALA A 40 1.52 -3.02 -0.46
N LEU A 41 2.71 -3.54 -0.17
CA LEU A 41 3.12 -4.89 -0.55
C LEU A 41 2.85 -5.92 0.55
N GLN A 42 2.60 -7.15 0.10
CA GLN A 42 2.58 -8.37 0.91
C GLN A 42 3.49 -9.42 0.28
N SER A 43 4.06 -10.31 1.10
CA SER A 43 4.88 -11.41 0.59
C SER A 43 4.04 -12.38 -0.24
N ILE A 44 4.65 -12.96 -1.27
CA ILE A 44 4.09 -14.13 -1.96
C ILE A 44 4.42 -15.35 -1.11
N PRO A 45 3.44 -16.23 -0.80
CA PRO A 45 3.71 -17.41 -0.01
C PRO A 45 4.77 -18.31 -0.67
N GLU A 46 5.78 -18.73 0.10
CA GLU A 46 6.82 -19.65 -0.39
C GLU A 46 6.39 -21.10 -0.13
N ARG A 47 5.93 -21.80 -1.17
CA ARG A 47 5.57 -23.23 -1.12
C ARG A 47 5.79 -23.88 -2.48
N ASP A 48 6.09 -25.19 -2.49
CA ASP A 48 6.35 -25.97 -3.71
C ASP A 48 5.15 -26.00 -4.67
N ALA A 49 3.93 -25.96 -4.14
CA ALA A 49 2.71 -25.93 -4.94
C ALA A 49 1.75 -24.83 -4.44
N LEU A 50 1.73 -23.73 -5.15
CA LEU A 50 0.79 -22.65 -4.89
C LEU A 50 -0.46 -22.78 -5.76
N PRO A 51 -1.67 -22.49 -5.21
CA PRO A 51 -2.85 -22.25 -6.03
C PRO A 51 -2.58 -21.17 -7.08
N ALA A 52 -3.24 -21.26 -8.24
CA ALA A 52 -3.00 -20.34 -9.37
C ALA A 52 -3.08 -18.85 -8.95
N LEU A 53 -3.99 -18.51 -8.04
CA LEU A 53 -4.18 -17.15 -7.51
C LEU A 53 -2.94 -16.60 -6.78
N TYR A 54 -2.03 -17.44 -6.33
CA TYR A 54 -0.81 -17.08 -5.59
C TYR A 54 0.46 -17.31 -6.41
N ARG A 55 0.35 -17.56 -7.72
CA ARG A 55 1.50 -17.69 -8.62
C ARG A 55 1.82 -16.36 -9.27
N ALA A 56 3.05 -15.91 -9.07
CA ALA A 56 3.55 -14.71 -9.75
C ALA A 56 3.86 -15.02 -11.22
N PRO A 57 3.74 -14.03 -12.11
CA PRO A 57 4.21 -14.17 -13.49
C PRO A 57 5.74 -14.29 -13.55
N GLU A 58 6.25 -14.89 -14.63
CA GLU A 58 7.69 -14.93 -14.91
C GLU A 58 8.15 -13.54 -15.39
N VAL A 59 9.16 -12.98 -14.71
CA VAL A 59 9.62 -11.60 -14.96
C VAL A 59 11.09 -11.50 -15.35
N ALA A 60 11.87 -12.58 -15.21
CA ALA A 60 13.30 -12.59 -15.53
C ALA A 60 13.56 -12.26 -17.00
N GLY A 61 14.40 -11.26 -17.26
CA GLY A 61 14.72 -10.80 -18.61
C GLY A 61 13.53 -10.21 -19.37
N ARG A 62 12.49 -9.75 -18.66
CA ARG A 62 11.25 -9.19 -19.25
C ARG A 62 10.97 -7.79 -18.72
N THR A 63 10.15 -7.05 -19.42
CA THR A 63 9.64 -5.76 -18.96
C THR A 63 8.28 -5.93 -18.30
N VAL A 64 8.14 -5.43 -17.08
CA VAL A 64 6.87 -5.34 -16.37
C VAL A 64 6.36 -3.91 -16.47
N ARG A 65 5.13 -3.75 -16.95
CA ARG A 65 4.45 -2.44 -17.07
C ARG A 65 3.30 -2.37 -16.09
N GLN A 66 3.43 -1.49 -15.10
CA GLN A 66 2.38 -1.18 -14.13
C GLN A 66 1.65 0.09 -14.54
N ILE A 67 0.32 0.04 -14.48
CA ILE A 67 -0.54 1.20 -14.75
C ILE A 67 -0.94 1.81 -13.42
N VAL A 68 -0.64 3.09 -13.24
CA VAL A 68 -0.87 3.83 -12.01
C VAL A 68 -1.74 5.06 -12.27
N TYR A 69 -2.52 5.47 -11.28
CA TYR A 69 -3.45 6.59 -11.38
C TYR A 69 -3.16 7.62 -10.28
N PRO A 70 -2.27 8.58 -10.53
CA PRO A 70 -1.99 9.64 -9.57
C PRO A 70 -3.23 10.50 -9.30
N THR A 71 -3.42 10.90 -8.05
CA THR A 71 -4.57 11.68 -7.59
C THR A 71 -4.27 13.17 -7.51
N LEU A 72 -2.99 13.56 -7.60
CA LEU A 72 -2.51 14.94 -7.66
C LEU A 72 -1.51 15.05 -8.81
N GLY A 73 -1.55 16.16 -9.55
CA GLY A 73 -0.62 16.45 -10.64
C GLY A 73 0.62 17.22 -10.19
N GLY A 74 1.64 17.27 -11.06
CA GLY A 74 2.86 18.05 -10.87
C GLY A 74 3.78 17.93 -12.09
N SER A 75 4.73 18.85 -12.23
CA SER A 75 5.65 18.89 -13.38
C SER A 75 6.94 18.07 -13.17
N VAL A 76 7.18 17.62 -11.95
CA VAL A 76 8.30 16.76 -11.57
C VAL A 76 7.79 15.61 -10.72
N ALA A 77 8.23 14.41 -11.00
CA ALA A 77 7.82 13.20 -10.29
C ALA A 77 9.03 12.40 -9.77
N ARG A 78 8.78 11.52 -8.78
CA ARG A 78 9.69 10.45 -8.35
C ARG A 78 8.94 9.14 -8.31
N VAL A 79 9.58 8.08 -8.77
CA VAL A 79 9.07 6.71 -8.67
C VAL A 79 9.70 6.06 -7.44
N HIS A 80 8.85 5.51 -6.58
CA HIS A 80 9.28 4.73 -5.41
C HIS A 80 9.31 3.25 -5.76
N VAL A 81 10.43 2.58 -5.51
CA VAL A 81 10.61 1.14 -5.72
C VAL A 81 10.96 0.45 -4.42
N SER A 82 10.40 -0.73 -4.20
CA SER A 82 10.56 -1.48 -2.95
C SER A 82 10.94 -2.93 -3.22
N ASN A 83 11.94 -3.42 -2.48
CA ASN A 83 12.30 -4.82 -2.36
C ASN A 83 11.85 -5.42 -1.02
N LEU A 84 10.74 -4.92 -0.50
CA LEU A 84 10.13 -5.43 0.73
C LEU A 84 9.86 -6.93 0.59
N HIS A 85 10.18 -7.70 1.62
CA HIS A 85 10.16 -9.17 1.66
C HIS A 85 11.15 -9.86 0.71
N GLY A 86 12.02 -9.11 0.01
CA GLY A 86 13.11 -9.67 -0.80
C GLY A 86 14.22 -10.24 0.09
N ARG A 87 14.79 -11.39 -0.31
CA ARG A 87 15.96 -11.99 0.35
C ARG A 87 17.25 -11.79 -0.43
N THR A 88 17.13 -11.36 -1.67
CA THR A 88 18.24 -11.03 -2.56
C THR A 88 18.02 -9.64 -3.12
N PRO A 89 19.07 -8.96 -3.61
CA PRO A 89 18.92 -7.68 -4.27
C PRO A 89 17.96 -7.73 -5.44
N LEU A 90 17.05 -6.77 -5.51
CA LEU A 90 16.17 -6.53 -6.67
C LEU A 90 16.94 -5.67 -7.67
N VAL A 91 17.23 -6.23 -8.84
CA VAL A 91 17.95 -5.53 -9.91
C VAL A 91 16.96 -5.11 -10.99
N ILE A 92 16.83 -3.81 -11.18
CA ILE A 92 16.09 -3.18 -12.27
C ILE A 92 17.14 -2.59 -13.24
N GLU A 93 17.18 -3.11 -14.47
CA GLU A 93 18.22 -2.70 -15.45
C GLU A 93 17.81 -1.44 -16.21
N ALA A 94 16.51 -1.19 -16.37
CA ALA A 94 16.00 0.04 -16.96
C ALA A 94 14.59 0.33 -16.46
N MET A 95 14.22 1.61 -16.42
CA MET A 95 12.88 2.07 -16.09
C MET A 95 12.49 3.26 -16.95
N ALA A 96 11.22 3.34 -17.29
CA ALA A 96 10.62 4.53 -17.91
C ALA A 96 9.20 4.76 -17.39
N ILE A 97 8.77 6.01 -17.39
CA ILE A 97 7.40 6.46 -17.13
C ILE A 97 6.86 7.17 -18.34
N ALA A 98 5.61 6.91 -18.69
CA ALA A 98 4.91 7.58 -19.80
C ALA A 98 3.42 7.75 -19.47
N PRO A 99 2.71 8.73 -20.05
CA PRO A 99 1.26 8.71 -20.05
C PRO A 99 0.75 7.42 -20.72
N SER A 100 -0.25 6.78 -20.14
CA SER A 100 -0.86 5.57 -20.73
C SER A 100 -1.80 5.97 -21.87
N ALA A 101 -1.71 5.23 -22.97
CA ALA A 101 -2.66 5.35 -24.10
C ALA A 101 -3.79 4.32 -24.05
N GLY A 102 -3.89 3.57 -22.93
CA GLY A 102 -4.90 2.55 -22.69
C GLY A 102 -4.34 1.11 -22.83
N GLY A 103 -4.82 0.22 -21.99
CA GLY A 103 -4.28 -1.13 -21.91
C GLY A 103 -2.77 -1.12 -21.65
N ALA A 104 -2.00 -1.90 -22.39
CA ALA A 104 -0.54 -1.90 -22.33
C ALA A 104 0.12 -0.78 -23.15
N ALA A 105 -0.64 0.01 -23.93
CA ALA A 105 -0.06 1.08 -24.75
C ALA A 105 0.40 2.27 -23.88
N ALA A 106 1.50 2.87 -24.28
CA ALA A 106 1.98 4.15 -23.77
C ALA A 106 1.92 5.22 -24.87
N SER A 107 1.86 6.48 -24.49
CA SER A 107 1.86 7.57 -25.47
C SER A 107 3.15 7.57 -26.28
N GLU A 108 3.01 7.68 -27.60
CA GLU A 108 4.14 7.73 -28.52
C GLU A 108 5.02 8.95 -28.21
N GLY A 109 6.34 8.74 -28.12
CA GLY A 109 7.30 9.78 -27.75
C GLY A 109 7.18 10.29 -26.32
N GLY A 110 6.24 9.74 -25.50
CA GLY A 110 6.00 10.20 -24.13
C GLY A 110 6.83 9.51 -23.04
N ALA A 111 7.64 8.53 -23.40
CA ALA A 111 8.45 7.79 -22.43
C ALA A 111 9.64 8.62 -21.94
N VAL A 112 9.71 8.84 -20.63
CA VAL A 112 10.85 9.47 -19.96
C VAL A 112 11.58 8.41 -19.16
N HIS A 113 12.90 8.30 -19.39
CA HIS A 113 13.74 7.37 -18.62
C HIS A 113 13.86 7.82 -17.17
N VAL A 114 13.77 6.84 -16.27
CA VAL A 114 13.91 7.02 -14.82
C VAL A 114 15.30 6.54 -14.42
N THR A 115 16.00 7.35 -13.61
CA THR A 115 17.34 7.05 -13.12
C THR A 115 17.39 7.02 -11.59
N PHE A 116 18.47 6.45 -11.07
CA PHE A 116 18.77 6.36 -9.64
C PHE A 116 20.24 6.75 -9.41
N GLY A 117 20.46 7.94 -8.85
CA GLY A 117 21.80 8.53 -8.74
C GLY A 117 22.48 8.72 -10.12
N GLY A 118 21.72 9.14 -11.13
CA GLY A 118 22.15 9.34 -12.51
C GLY A 118 22.35 8.05 -13.31
N ARG A 119 22.03 6.88 -12.77
CA ARG A 119 22.20 5.56 -13.43
C ARG A 119 20.84 4.99 -13.84
N ALA A 120 20.80 4.34 -15.00
CA ALA A 120 19.61 3.64 -15.47
C ALA A 120 19.36 2.35 -14.68
N THR A 121 20.41 1.69 -14.22
CA THR A 121 20.33 0.46 -13.45
C THR A 121 20.34 0.76 -11.95
N VAL A 122 19.49 0.08 -11.20
CA VAL A 122 19.46 0.13 -9.73
C VAL A 122 19.44 -1.26 -9.13
N SER A 123 20.14 -1.43 -8.01
CA SER A 123 20.08 -2.62 -7.15
C SER A 123 19.53 -2.21 -5.80
N VAL A 124 18.32 -2.66 -5.49
CA VAL A 124 17.64 -2.40 -4.21
C VAL A 124 17.95 -3.54 -3.25
N PRO A 125 18.61 -3.28 -2.11
CA PRO A 125 18.91 -4.31 -1.12
C PRO A 125 17.65 -5.02 -0.60
N PRO A 126 17.78 -6.22 0.00
CA PRO A 126 16.69 -6.88 0.70
C PRO A 126 16.01 -5.95 1.72
N ASP A 127 14.69 -6.01 1.78
CA ASP A 127 13.82 -5.21 2.66
C ASP A 127 14.01 -3.68 2.57
N ALA A 128 14.74 -3.20 1.56
CA ALA A 128 14.94 -1.77 1.31
C ALA A 128 13.95 -1.22 0.28
N ALA A 129 13.84 0.11 0.27
CA ALA A 129 13.14 0.87 -0.75
C ALA A 129 13.94 2.10 -1.13
N LEU A 130 13.76 2.59 -2.35
CA LEU A 130 14.47 3.75 -2.90
C LEU A 130 13.54 4.61 -3.73
N ASP A 131 13.78 5.92 -3.71
CA ASP A 131 13.19 6.85 -4.66
C ASP A 131 14.12 7.06 -5.86
N SER A 132 13.53 7.22 -7.03
CA SER A 132 14.26 7.63 -8.22
C SER A 132 14.80 9.06 -8.12
N ASP A 133 15.72 9.41 -9.01
CA ASP A 133 15.99 10.81 -9.28
C ASP A 133 14.72 11.54 -9.73
N PRO A 134 14.66 12.87 -9.58
CA PRO A 134 13.53 13.66 -10.09
C PRO A 134 13.37 13.51 -11.61
N VAL A 135 12.18 13.17 -12.06
CA VAL A 135 11.80 12.99 -13.46
C VAL A 135 10.96 14.18 -13.90
N ARG A 136 11.39 14.91 -14.93
CA ARG A 136 10.59 15.98 -15.53
C ARG A 136 9.52 15.37 -16.43
N ILE A 137 8.30 15.31 -15.93
CA ILE A 137 7.11 14.82 -16.63
C ILE A 137 5.88 15.55 -16.08
N ASP A 138 5.01 16.02 -16.98
CA ASP A 138 3.76 16.67 -16.60
C ASP A 138 2.73 15.60 -16.15
N VAL A 139 2.74 15.29 -14.86
CA VAL A 139 1.77 14.36 -14.26
C VAL A 139 0.44 15.08 -14.10
N LYS A 140 -0.60 14.53 -14.72
CA LYS A 140 -1.99 15.00 -14.57
C LYS A 140 -2.74 14.13 -13.59
N ALA A 141 -3.43 14.75 -12.64
CA ALA A 141 -4.30 14.04 -11.71
C ALA A 141 -5.37 13.23 -12.45
N HIS A 142 -5.71 12.06 -11.92
CA HIS A 142 -6.75 11.16 -12.44
C HIS A 142 -6.52 10.69 -13.90
N THR A 143 -5.28 10.74 -14.36
CA THR A 143 -4.87 10.25 -15.68
C THR A 143 -3.92 9.07 -15.51
N PRO A 144 -4.07 7.97 -16.26
CA PRO A 144 -3.21 6.80 -16.12
C PRO A 144 -1.79 7.05 -16.66
N TYR A 145 -0.81 6.50 -15.94
CA TYR A 145 0.59 6.45 -16.36
C TYR A 145 1.07 5.00 -16.38
N ALA A 146 1.88 4.68 -17.39
CA ALA A 146 2.58 3.41 -17.54
C ALA A 146 4.00 3.56 -16.97
N ILE A 147 4.30 2.83 -15.89
CA ILE A 147 5.66 2.70 -15.37
C ILE A 147 6.18 1.34 -15.76
N SER A 148 7.20 1.31 -16.61
CA SER A 148 7.79 0.11 -17.19
C SER A 148 9.15 -0.16 -16.58
N THR A 149 9.37 -1.37 -16.08
CA THR A 149 10.64 -1.80 -15.46
C THR A 149 11.17 -3.01 -16.21
N TYR A 150 12.39 -2.96 -16.70
CA TYR A 150 13.08 -4.10 -17.27
C TYR A 150 13.88 -4.82 -16.20
N MET A 151 13.56 -6.09 -16.01
CA MET A 151 14.12 -6.92 -14.95
C MET A 151 15.31 -7.70 -15.46
N GLY A 152 16.39 -7.69 -14.68
CA GLY A 152 17.58 -8.49 -15.01
C GLY A 152 17.30 -10.00 -15.03
N PRO A 153 18.23 -10.79 -15.57
CA PRO A 153 18.13 -12.24 -15.56
C PRO A 153 18.11 -12.77 -14.12
N GLY A 154 17.31 -13.82 -13.88
CA GLY A 154 17.19 -14.44 -12.56
C GLY A 154 16.31 -13.70 -11.56
N GLN A 155 15.78 -12.52 -11.89
CA GLN A 155 14.87 -11.78 -11.02
C GLN A 155 13.52 -12.49 -10.90
N LYS A 156 12.95 -12.48 -9.69
CA LYS A 156 11.65 -13.08 -9.38
C LYS A 156 10.79 -12.08 -8.62
N MET A 157 9.48 -12.18 -8.81
CA MET A 157 8.52 -11.43 -8.01
C MET A 157 8.29 -12.21 -6.70
N VAL A 158 8.74 -11.68 -5.56
CA VAL A 158 8.64 -12.30 -4.22
C VAL A 158 7.65 -11.58 -3.31
N ALA A 159 7.26 -10.39 -3.71
CA ALA A 159 6.25 -9.58 -3.06
C ALA A 159 5.38 -8.89 -4.11
N TRP A 160 4.16 -8.61 -3.75
CA TRP A 160 3.19 -7.94 -4.60
C TRP A 160 2.12 -7.23 -3.77
N HIS A 161 1.39 -6.32 -4.39
CA HIS A 161 0.05 -5.97 -3.97
C HIS A 161 -0.93 -6.85 -4.75
N ARG A 162 -1.59 -7.80 -4.09
CA ARG A 162 -2.29 -8.91 -4.74
C ARG A 162 -3.57 -8.50 -5.46
N VAL A 163 -4.32 -7.55 -4.92
CA VAL A 163 -5.64 -7.13 -5.44
C VAL A 163 -5.59 -5.69 -5.92
N ALA A 164 -4.83 -5.46 -7.01
CA ALA A 164 -4.66 -4.10 -7.52
C ALA A 164 -5.92 -3.52 -8.18
N SER A 165 -6.92 -4.34 -8.50
CA SER A 165 -8.11 -3.96 -9.32
C SER A 165 -7.73 -3.24 -10.62
N GLN A 166 -6.51 -3.49 -11.09
CA GLN A 166 -5.88 -2.89 -12.26
C GLN A 166 -5.13 -3.97 -13.05
N VAL A 167 -5.31 -4.00 -14.37
CA VAL A 167 -4.54 -4.87 -15.26
C VAL A 167 -3.18 -4.25 -15.51
N ASN A 168 -2.14 -5.03 -15.25
CA ASN A 168 -0.75 -4.78 -15.54
C ASN A 168 -0.22 -5.79 -16.55
N TYR A 169 0.99 -5.61 -17.06
CA TYR A 169 1.45 -6.34 -18.24
C TYR A 169 2.89 -6.82 -18.08
N VAL A 170 3.18 -8.02 -18.61
CA VAL A 170 4.54 -8.54 -18.77
C VAL A 170 4.83 -8.71 -20.26
N SER A 171 6.01 -8.29 -20.68
CA SER A 171 6.42 -8.39 -22.08
C SER A 171 6.94 -9.80 -22.43
N ARG A 172 7.07 -10.09 -23.73
CA ARG A 172 8.03 -11.10 -24.19
C ARG A 172 9.45 -10.74 -23.68
N PRO A 173 10.43 -11.69 -23.69
CA PRO A 173 11.79 -11.36 -23.29
C PRO A 173 12.35 -10.14 -24.01
N GLY A 174 13.05 -9.29 -23.25
CA GLY A 174 13.70 -8.08 -23.75
C GLY A 174 13.34 -6.80 -23.01
N ASN A 175 14.10 -5.75 -23.29
CA ASN A 175 13.89 -4.42 -22.75
C ASN A 175 12.90 -3.65 -23.64
N HIS A 176 11.69 -3.46 -23.14
CA HIS A 176 10.58 -2.77 -23.80
C HIS A 176 10.10 -1.55 -22.98
N VAL A 177 10.95 -0.97 -22.14
CA VAL A 177 10.53 0.13 -21.22
C VAL A 177 10.04 1.37 -21.98
N ALA A 178 10.63 1.68 -23.14
CA ALA A 178 10.26 2.81 -23.99
C ALA A 178 9.33 2.43 -25.14
N ASP A 179 8.94 1.16 -25.29
CA ASP A 179 8.08 0.71 -26.37
C ASP A 179 6.64 1.24 -26.17
N PRO A 180 6.11 2.06 -27.06
CA PRO A 180 4.77 2.61 -26.92
C PRO A 180 3.68 1.59 -27.28
N SER A 181 4.02 0.54 -28.06
CA SER A 181 3.04 -0.41 -28.58
C SER A 181 2.66 -1.50 -27.56
N ILE A 182 1.50 -2.11 -27.78
CA ILE A 182 1.04 -3.26 -27.01
C ILE A 182 1.70 -4.57 -27.44
N GLY A 183 2.31 -4.62 -28.62
CA GLY A 183 2.75 -5.86 -29.28
C GLY A 183 3.85 -6.61 -28.54
N ALA A 184 4.62 -5.94 -27.67
CA ALA A 184 5.62 -6.59 -26.84
C ALA A 184 5.03 -7.23 -25.58
N PHE A 185 3.87 -6.78 -25.09
CA PHE A 185 3.26 -7.18 -23.82
C PHE A 185 2.26 -8.30 -24.02
N THR A 186 2.68 -9.53 -23.77
CA THR A 186 1.96 -10.77 -24.09
C THR A 186 1.20 -11.37 -22.92
N GLU A 187 1.54 -11.00 -21.68
CA GLU A 187 0.90 -11.51 -20.47
C GLU A 187 0.21 -10.39 -19.70
N ARG A 188 -0.87 -10.72 -19.01
CA ARG A 188 -1.65 -9.83 -18.15
C ARG A 188 -1.68 -10.38 -16.74
N PHE A 189 -1.60 -9.49 -15.75
CA PHE A 189 -1.78 -9.83 -14.35
C PHE A 189 -2.48 -8.67 -13.63
N THR A 190 -3.05 -8.93 -12.44
CA THR A 190 -3.87 -7.94 -11.71
C THR A 190 -3.27 -7.60 -10.35
N GLN A 191 -1.95 -7.63 -10.26
CA GLN A 191 -1.15 -7.29 -9.08
C GLN A 191 -0.27 -6.09 -9.41
N HIS A 192 0.13 -5.31 -8.38
CA HIS A 192 1.28 -4.42 -8.50
C HIS A 192 2.53 -5.12 -7.95
N ALA A 193 3.67 -4.83 -8.55
CA ALA A 193 4.97 -5.38 -8.15
C ALA A 193 5.77 -4.33 -7.34
N TRP A 194 7.05 -4.25 -7.55
CA TRP A 194 8.02 -3.41 -6.84
C TRP A 194 7.88 -1.89 -7.03
N VAL A 195 7.15 -1.40 -8.03
CA VAL A 195 6.80 0.02 -8.10
C VAL A 195 5.65 0.25 -7.14
N THR A 196 5.92 0.94 -6.04
CA THR A 196 4.98 1.08 -4.91
C THR A 196 4.54 2.50 -4.66
N GLY A 197 5.09 3.48 -5.38
CA GLY A 197 4.68 4.87 -5.22
C GLY A 197 5.08 5.76 -6.39
N LEU A 198 4.32 6.82 -6.55
CA LEU A 198 4.61 7.96 -7.41
C LEU A 198 4.38 9.24 -6.60
N ALA A 199 5.45 9.98 -6.36
CA ALA A 199 5.39 11.28 -5.72
C ALA A 199 5.53 12.38 -6.76
N VAL A 200 4.91 13.53 -6.51
CA VAL A 200 5.02 14.74 -7.33
C VAL A 200 5.53 15.90 -6.47
N GLU A 201 6.22 16.85 -7.09
CA GLU A 201 6.71 18.04 -6.41
C GLU A 201 5.63 19.13 -6.47
N VAL A 202 4.94 19.37 -5.34
CA VAL A 202 3.90 20.37 -5.21
C VAL A 202 4.01 21.03 -3.83
N PRO A 203 4.67 22.19 -3.72
CA PRO A 203 4.82 22.89 -2.46
C PRO A 203 3.48 23.21 -1.78
N GLY A 204 3.38 22.93 -0.49
CA GLY A 204 2.19 23.19 0.32
C GLY A 204 1.06 22.17 0.19
N ALA A 205 1.16 21.21 -0.71
CA ALA A 205 0.21 20.10 -0.79
C ALA A 205 0.49 19.02 0.27
N SER A 206 -0.48 18.13 0.46
CA SER A 206 -0.36 17.01 1.39
C SER A 206 -1.07 15.75 0.87
N THR A 207 -0.80 14.62 1.52
CA THR A 207 -1.38 13.31 1.20
C THR A 207 -2.32 12.85 2.32
N VAL A 208 -3.47 12.36 1.93
CA VAL A 208 -4.39 11.54 2.75
C VAL A 208 -4.10 10.08 2.46
N ALA A 209 -3.66 9.32 3.44
CA ALA A 209 -3.41 7.90 3.33
C ALA A 209 -4.65 7.11 3.78
N ALA A 210 -5.29 6.40 2.86
CA ALA A 210 -6.33 5.43 3.17
C ALA A 210 -5.67 4.08 3.43
N ILE A 211 -5.76 3.55 4.66
CA ILE A 211 -5.13 2.27 5.01
C ILE A 211 -6.13 1.33 5.66
N GLY A 212 -6.05 0.05 5.33
CA GLY A 212 -6.99 -0.94 5.83
C GLY A 212 -6.86 -2.31 5.18
N ASP A 213 -7.99 -2.98 5.10
CA ASP A 213 -8.16 -4.32 4.53
C ASP A 213 -8.77 -4.28 3.11
N SER A 214 -9.48 -5.36 2.73
CA SER A 214 -10.13 -5.50 1.41
C SER A 214 -11.14 -4.41 1.07
N ILE A 215 -11.78 -3.80 2.08
CA ILE A 215 -12.76 -2.75 1.87
C ILE A 215 -12.07 -1.44 1.50
N THR A 216 -10.87 -1.19 2.01
CA THR A 216 -10.04 -0.07 1.56
C THR A 216 -9.36 -0.36 0.22
N ASP A 217 -8.81 -1.56 0.06
CA ASP A 217 -8.22 -2.09 -1.18
C ASP A 217 -9.22 -2.11 -2.36
N GLY A 218 -10.52 -2.11 -2.08
CA GLY A 218 -11.59 -2.04 -3.08
C GLY A 218 -11.95 -3.37 -3.71
N MET A 219 -11.87 -4.46 -2.95
CA MET A 219 -12.33 -5.79 -3.38
C MET A 219 -13.74 -5.69 -3.99
N ARG A 220 -13.98 -6.36 -5.12
CA ARG A 220 -15.23 -6.32 -5.90
C ARG A 220 -15.52 -5.01 -6.64
N SER A 221 -14.68 -3.98 -6.54
CA SER A 221 -14.84 -2.81 -7.43
C SER A 221 -14.54 -3.17 -8.89
N SER A 222 -15.11 -2.41 -9.82
CA SER A 222 -14.96 -2.65 -11.25
C SER A 222 -13.50 -2.55 -11.69
N LEU A 223 -12.99 -3.63 -12.30
CA LEU A 223 -11.61 -3.73 -12.79
C LEU A 223 -11.27 -2.57 -13.75
N ASN A 224 -10.10 -1.95 -13.58
CA ASN A 224 -9.58 -0.81 -14.35
C ASN A 224 -10.42 0.47 -14.27
N GLN A 225 -11.41 0.56 -13.39
CA GLN A 225 -12.30 1.73 -13.32
C GLN A 225 -11.95 2.68 -12.16
N ASN A 226 -11.04 2.30 -11.27
CA ASN A 226 -10.68 3.09 -10.08
C ASN A 226 -11.91 3.58 -9.31
N ARG A 227 -12.76 2.63 -8.90
CA ARG A 227 -14.03 2.89 -8.19
C ARG A 227 -13.99 2.52 -6.71
N ARG A 228 -12.81 2.31 -6.16
CA ARG A 228 -12.59 2.12 -4.73
C ARG A 228 -12.97 3.41 -3.97
N TRP A 229 -13.26 3.33 -2.68
CA TRP A 229 -13.63 4.53 -1.95
C TRP A 229 -12.50 5.59 -1.88
N PRO A 230 -11.19 5.23 -1.81
CA PRO A 230 -10.13 6.24 -1.89
C PRO A 230 -10.08 6.94 -3.24
N ASP A 231 -10.32 6.23 -4.35
CA ASP A 231 -10.40 6.83 -5.70
C ASP A 231 -11.60 7.79 -5.82
N ALA A 232 -12.75 7.38 -5.28
CA ALA A 232 -13.95 8.22 -5.28
C ALA A 232 -13.76 9.46 -4.39
N LEU A 233 -13.06 9.31 -3.25
CA LEU A 233 -12.69 10.43 -2.39
C LEU A 233 -11.77 11.42 -3.11
N ALA A 234 -10.75 10.92 -3.82
CA ALA A 234 -9.83 11.76 -4.60
C ALA A 234 -10.58 12.59 -5.66
N ARG A 235 -11.52 11.97 -6.39
CA ARG A 235 -12.37 12.68 -7.36
C ARG A 235 -13.24 13.74 -6.69
N ARG A 236 -13.82 13.43 -5.52
CA ARG A 236 -14.63 14.36 -4.75
C ARG A 236 -13.80 15.56 -4.24
N ILE A 237 -12.56 15.32 -3.81
CA ILE A 237 -11.61 16.37 -3.44
C ILE A 237 -11.33 17.27 -4.64
N ALA A 238 -11.00 16.69 -5.80
CA ALA A 238 -10.76 17.46 -7.02
C ALA A 238 -11.96 18.31 -7.44
N GLN A 239 -13.19 17.79 -7.30
CA GLN A 239 -14.44 18.51 -7.58
C GLN A 239 -14.69 19.67 -6.58
N SER A 240 -14.17 19.58 -5.36
CA SER A 240 -14.24 20.64 -4.35
C SER A 240 -13.16 21.71 -4.51
N GLN A 241 -12.40 21.69 -5.61
CA GLN A 241 -11.29 22.60 -5.92
C GLN A 241 -10.12 22.56 -4.91
N ARG A 242 -9.99 21.44 -4.17
CA ARG A 242 -8.86 21.19 -3.27
C ARG A 242 -7.71 20.57 -4.06
N SER A 243 -6.96 21.40 -4.78
CA SER A 243 -5.77 20.97 -5.55
C SER A 243 -4.51 20.77 -4.68
N ASP A 244 -4.67 20.85 -3.37
CA ASP A 244 -3.62 20.71 -2.35
C ASP A 244 -3.62 19.31 -1.68
N LEU A 245 -4.55 18.41 -2.05
CA LEU A 245 -4.68 17.10 -1.43
C LEU A 245 -4.57 15.96 -2.44
N ALA A 246 -3.61 15.06 -2.19
CA ALA A 246 -3.57 13.74 -2.79
C ALA A 246 -4.28 12.70 -1.89
N VAL A 247 -4.75 11.60 -2.48
CA VAL A 247 -5.23 10.41 -1.76
C VAL A 247 -4.48 9.20 -2.26
N ILE A 248 -3.95 8.38 -1.35
CA ILE A 248 -3.29 7.10 -1.67
C ILE A 248 -4.03 5.94 -1.02
N ASP A 249 -4.03 4.80 -1.69
CA ASP A 249 -4.68 3.57 -1.23
C ASP A 249 -3.65 2.54 -0.79
N LEU A 250 -3.67 2.19 0.50
CA LEU A 250 -2.75 1.28 1.16
C LEU A 250 -3.51 0.09 1.81
N GLY A 251 -4.70 -0.21 1.30
CA GLY A 251 -5.46 -1.39 1.65
C GLY A 251 -4.71 -2.66 1.26
N ILE A 252 -4.89 -3.74 2.02
CA ILE A 252 -4.46 -5.09 1.66
C ILE A 252 -5.61 -6.04 1.94
N SER A 253 -6.14 -6.67 0.89
CA SER A 253 -7.26 -7.61 1.02
C SER A 253 -6.94 -8.78 1.95
N GLY A 254 -7.80 -8.98 2.96
CA GLY A 254 -7.62 -9.99 4.00
C GLY A 254 -6.77 -9.54 5.18
N ASN A 255 -6.19 -8.33 5.16
CA ASN A 255 -5.32 -7.84 6.24
C ASN A 255 -6.06 -7.71 7.57
N ARG A 256 -5.33 -7.90 8.65
CA ARG A 256 -5.80 -7.80 10.04
C ARG A 256 -5.04 -6.71 10.79
N LEU A 257 -5.67 -6.17 11.81
CA LEU A 257 -5.04 -5.19 12.69
C LEU A 257 -3.91 -5.84 13.52
N LEU A 258 -4.18 -7.04 14.09
CA LEU A 258 -3.40 -7.62 15.17
C LEU A 258 -2.53 -8.82 14.76
N SER A 259 -2.81 -9.44 13.61
CA SER A 259 -2.14 -10.69 13.23
C SER A 259 -1.60 -10.65 11.82
N ASP A 260 -0.39 -11.17 11.66
CA ASP A 260 0.20 -11.49 10.35
C ASP A 260 -0.60 -12.62 9.68
N SER A 261 -0.48 -12.71 8.36
CA SER A 261 -1.06 -13.80 7.58
C SER A 261 -0.08 -14.28 6.53
N PRO A 262 -0.04 -15.59 6.23
CA PRO A 262 0.78 -16.12 5.13
C PRO A 262 0.45 -15.52 3.75
N CYS A 263 -0.79 -15.01 3.57
CA CYS A 263 -1.28 -14.52 2.29
C CYS A 263 -1.68 -13.05 2.30
N TYR A 264 -1.99 -12.49 3.47
CA TYR A 264 -2.61 -11.17 3.60
C TYR A 264 -1.69 -10.15 4.27
N GLY A 265 -0.40 -10.47 4.33
CA GLY A 265 0.67 -9.60 4.78
C GLY A 265 0.78 -9.47 6.29
N GLU A 266 1.64 -8.56 6.71
CA GLU A 266 1.89 -8.24 8.12
C GLU A 266 0.67 -7.59 8.77
N ALA A 267 0.52 -7.76 10.08
CA ALA A 267 -0.46 -7.05 10.88
C ALA A 267 -0.38 -5.53 10.60
N LEU A 268 -1.55 -4.88 10.46
CA LEU A 268 -1.56 -3.47 10.11
C LEU A 268 -0.78 -2.63 11.13
N GLU A 269 -0.88 -2.92 12.42
CA GLU A 269 -0.14 -2.19 13.46
C GLU A 269 1.38 -2.25 13.29
N ARG A 270 1.92 -3.29 12.64
CA ARG A 270 3.36 -3.45 12.35
C ARG A 270 3.77 -2.72 11.07
N ARG A 271 2.94 -2.80 10.01
CA ARG A 271 3.22 -2.15 8.74
C ARG A 271 2.85 -0.67 8.68
N PHE A 272 2.09 -0.16 9.65
CA PHE A 272 1.50 1.18 9.65
C PHE A 272 2.55 2.27 9.52
N GLY A 273 3.63 2.19 10.32
CA GLY A 273 4.72 3.18 10.27
C GLY A 273 5.42 3.26 8.92
N ARG A 274 5.63 2.11 8.27
CA ARG A 274 6.24 2.00 6.95
C ARG A 274 5.26 2.43 5.85
N ASP A 275 4.08 1.79 5.80
CA ASP A 275 3.17 1.90 4.67
C ASP A 275 2.36 3.20 4.69
N ALA A 276 1.92 3.69 5.86
CA ALA A 276 1.16 4.93 5.93
C ALA A 276 2.03 6.15 6.20
N LEU A 277 2.90 6.10 7.21
CA LEU A 277 3.65 7.27 7.67
C LEU A 277 4.99 7.47 6.94
N GLY A 278 5.43 6.49 6.16
CA GLY A 278 6.67 6.54 5.38
C GLY A 278 6.55 7.31 4.06
N HIS A 279 5.35 7.63 3.61
CA HIS A 279 5.15 8.34 2.35
C HIS A 279 5.31 9.86 2.51
N PRO A 280 6.05 10.54 1.59
CA PRO A 280 6.17 11.97 1.58
C PRO A 280 4.82 12.68 1.55
N GLY A 281 4.67 13.72 2.37
CA GLY A 281 3.49 14.57 2.37
C GLY A 281 2.28 14.06 3.16
N VAL A 282 2.32 12.85 3.76
CA VAL A 282 1.21 12.34 4.56
C VAL A 282 1.00 13.21 5.80
N ARG A 283 -0.23 13.75 5.93
CA ARG A 283 -0.68 14.57 7.05
C ARG A 283 -1.96 14.02 7.71
N THR A 284 -2.71 13.21 6.99
CA THR A 284 -3.94 12.59 7.47
C THR A 284 -4.00 11.14 7.05
N VAL A 285 -4.40 10.28 7.97
CA VAL A 285 -4.70 8.86 7.73
C VAL A 285 -6.20 8.64 7.95
N VAL A 286 -6.83 7.87 7.07
CA VAL A 286 -8.16 7.27 7.30
C VAL A 286 -7.94 5.76 7.50
N LEU A 287 -8.25 5.27 8.70
CA LEU A 287 -8.02 3.89 9.11
C LEU A 287 -9.34 3.10 9.10
N LEU A 288 -9.42 2.05 8.30
CA LEU A 288 -10.53 1.07 8.29
C LEU A 288 -9.96 -0.35 8.35
N ILE A 289 -10.01 -1.00 9.50
CA ILE A 289 -9.43 -2.33 9.72
C ILE A 289 -10.11 -3.01 10.90
N GLY A 290 -10.13 -4.35 10.95
CA GLY A 290 -10.59 -5.13 12.08
C GLY A 290 -11.64 -6.17 11.75
N ILE A 291 -12.33 -6.07 10.59
CA ILE A 291 -13.36 -7.03 10.21
C ILE A 291 -12.79 -8.45 10.02
N ASN A 292 -11.56 -8.57 9.51
CA ASN A 292 -10.90 -9.85 9.32
C ASN A 292 -10.38 -10.44 10.63
N ASP A 293 -9.99 -9.62 11.60
CA ASP A 293 -9.66 -10.09 12.96
C ASP A 293 -10.89 -10.76 13.57
N ILE A 294 -12.08 -10.14 13.45
CA ILE A 294 -13.35 -10.66 13.93
C ILE A 294 -13.77 -11.92 13.15
N ASN A 295 -13.54 -11.96 11.85
CA ASN A 295 -14.08 -13.01 10.99
C ASN A 295 -13.22 -14.28 10.98
N PHE A 296 -11.89 -14.14 10.86
CA PHE A 296 -10.99 -15.29 10.65
C PHE A 296 -10.79 -16.16 11.87
N GLN A 297 -11.04 -15.64 13.09
CA GLN A 297 -11.00 -16.47 14.30
C GLN A 297 -11.95 -17.68 14.27
N ALA A 298 -13.02 -17.60 13.50
CA ALA A 298 -14.03 -18.65 13.39
C ALA A 298 -13.92 -19.48 12.10
N MET A 299 -12.94 -19.18 11.24
CA MET A 299 -12.69 -19.97 10.04
C MET A 299 -12.02 -21.30 10.41
N PRO A 300 -12.41 -22.41 9.77
CA PRO A 300 -11.76 -23.68 10.04
C PRO A 300 -10.31 -23.67 9.52
N ALA A 301 -9.40 -24.23 10.30
CA ALA A 301 -8.03 -24.43 9.87
C ALA A 301 -7.97 -25.31 8.61
N ARG A 302 -7.12 -24.93 7.68
CA ARG A 302 -6.98 -25.62 6.39
C ARG A 302 -5.65 -26.36 6.31
N SER A 303 -5.67 -27.56 5.75
CA SER A 303 -4.45 -28.24 5.35
C SER A 303 -3.80 -27.51 4.17
N GLY A 304 -2.48 -27.32 4.19
CA GLY A 304 -1.75 -26.63 3.13
C GLY A 304 -1.63 -25.13 3.37
N LEU A 305 -2.00 -24.29 2.39
CA LEU A 305 -1.94 -22.84 2.51
C LEU A 305 -3.18 -22.33 3.24
N ASP A 306 -3.03 -22.07 4.52
CA ASP A 306 -4.06 -21.49 5.37
C ASP A 306 -3.85 -19.96 5.47
N CYS A 307 -4.54 -19.23 4.62
CA CYS A 307 -4.44 -17.78 4.57
C CYS A 307 -5.08 -17.08 5.77
N ASP A 308 -6.00 -17.76 6.44
CA ASP A 308 -6.73 -17.23 7.60
C ASP A 308 -5.96 -17.45 8.92
N PHE A 309 -4.86 -18.19 8.88
CA PHE A 309 -3.96 -18.43 10.02
C PHE A 309 -3.24 -17.12 10.48
N PRO A 310 -3.03 -16.95 11.80
CA PRO A 310 -3.55 -17.73 12.90
C PRO A 310 -5.03 -17.44 13.17
N HIS A 311 -5.79 -18.44 13.62
CA HIS A 311 -7.20 -18.30 14.01
C HIS A 311 -7.30 -17.77 15.45
N THR A 312 -6.63 -16.66 15.72
CA THR A 312 -6.55 -16.06 17.04
C THR A 312 -7.90 -15.48 17.45
N HIS A 313 -8.39 -15.89 18.61
CA HIS A 313 -9.59 -15.29 19.17
C HIS A 313 -9.31 -13.83 19.54
N VAL A 314 -10.22 -12.93 19.16
CA VAL A 314 -10.16 -11.50 19.51
C VAL A 314 -11.50 -11.02 20.01
N ASP A 315 -11.47 -10.12 20.97
CA ASP A 315 -12.65 -9.37 21.42
C ASP A 315 -12.55 -7.88 21.06
N ALA A 316 -13.53 -7.09 21.47
CA ALA A 316 -13.55 -5.66 21.19
C ALA A 316 -12.39 -4.91 21.90
N ASN A 317 -11.96 -5.37 23.07
CA ASN A 317 -10.89 -4.72 23.83
C ASN A 317 -9.52 -4.95 23.17
N ASP A 318 -9.30 -6.13 22.60
CA ASP A 318 -8.07 -6.42 21.83
C ASP A 318 -7.93 -5.47 20.64
N LEU A 319 -9.02 -5.28 19.87
CA LEU A 319 -9.05 -4.35 18.73
C LEU A 319 -8.85 -2.90 19.20
N VAL A 320 -9.51 -2.48 20.27
CA VAL A 320 -9.33 -1.15 20.87
C VAL A 320 -7.87 -0.93 21.31
N ALA A 321 -7.24 -1.93 21.91
CA ALA A 321 -5.83 -1.84 22.28
C ALA A 321 -4.93 -1.67 21.03
N GLY A 322 -5.21 -2.41 19.95
CA GLY A 322 -4.53 -2.26 18.66
C GLY A 322 -4.71 -0.87 18.05
N TYR A 323 -5.94 -0.35 18.02
CA TYR A 323 -6.19 1.02 17.55
C TYR A 323 -5.42 2.07 18.34
N ARG A 324 -5.36 1.96 19.67
CA ARG A 324 -4.59 2.90 20.50
C ARG A 324 -3.11 2.90 20.14
N ARG A 325 -2.52 1.72 19.81
CA ARG A 325 -1.12 1.64 19.37
C ARG A 325 -0.92 2.33 18.00
N VAL A 326 -1.83 2.15 17.07
CA VAL A 326 -1.77 2.79 15.74
C VAL A 326 -1.97 4.32 15.87
N ILE A 327 -2.91 4.77 16.70
CA ILE A 327 -3.12 6.19 17.00
C ILE A 327 -1.85 6.82 17.57
N ALA A 328 -1.21 6.15 18.54
CA ALA A 328 0.03 6.64 19.13
C ALA A 328 1.17 6.74 18.08
N GLN A 329 1.27 5.80 17.13
CA GLN A 329 2.24 5.89 16.03
C GLN A 329 1.97 7.11 15.13
N ALA A 330 0.71 7.39 14.78
CA ALA A 330 0.33 8.55 13.96
C ALA A 330 0.66 9.86 14.68
N HIS A 331 0.23 9.99 15.93
CA HIS A 331 0.49 11.19 16.74
C HIS A 331 1.99 11.41 16.99
N GLY A 332 2.77 10.34 17.17
CA GLY A 332 4.23 10.42 17.30
C GLY A 332 4.95 10.98 16.06
N ARG A 333 4.26 11.05 14.91
CA ARG A 333 4.74 11.67 13.68
C ARG A 333 3.99 12.95 13.32
N ASN A 334 3.17 13.50 14.22
CA ASN A 334 2.29 14.65 13.99
C ASN A 334 1.34 14.46 12.79
N VAL A 335 0.87 13.23 12.59
CA VAL A 335 -0.09 12.87 11.56
C VAL A 335 -1.46 12.68 12.20
N ARG A 336 -2.49 13.30 11.64
CA ARG A 336 -3.88 13.11 12.06
C ARG A 336 -4.37 11.73 11.64
N ILE A 337 -5.20 11.12 12.48
CA ILE A 337 -5.79 9.83 12.18
C ILE A 337 -7.29 9.86 12.42
N LEU A 338 -8.06 9.57 11.36
CA LEU A 338 -9.52 9.44 11.39
C LEU A 338 -9.86 7.96 11.50
N GLY A 339 -10.65 7.60 12.51
CA GLY A 339 -11.15 6.24 12.67
C GLY A 339 -12.41 6.01 11.85
N ALA A 340 -12.39 5.02 10.96
CA ALA A 340 -13.58 4.62 10.22
C ALA A 340 -14.28 3.46 10.92
N THR A 341 -15.61 3.52 11.02
CA THR A 341 -16.41 2.42 11.59
C THR A 341 -16.40 1.21 10.66
N LEU A 342 -16.30 0.01 11.23
CA LEU A 342 -16.37 -1.25 10.50
C LEU A 342 -17.76 -1.40 9.84
N THR A 343 -17.76 -1.65 8.54
CA THR A 343 -18.98 -1.78 7.73
C THR A 343 -19.79 -3.02 8.13
N PRO A 344 -21.10 -3.05 7.85
CA PRO A 344 -21.90 -4.27 8.00
C PRO A 344 -21.31 -5.43 7.18
N ALA A 345 -21.35 -6.64 7.73
CA ALA A 345 -20.72 -7.80 7.10
C ALA A 345 -21.54 -9.10 7.31
N SER A 346 -22.81 -8.99 7.64
CA SER A 346 -23.72 -10.14 7.86
C SER A 346 -23.13 -11.21 8.80
N LEU A 347 -22.47 -10.75 9.86
CA LEU A 347 -21.81 -11.63 10.83
C LEU A 347 -22.82 -12.38 11.70
N PRO A 348 -22.49 -13.58 12.20
CA PRO A 348 -23.24 -14.20 13.28
C PRO A 348 -23.32 -13.29 14.52
N PRO A 349 -24.36 -13.44 15.37
CA PRO A 349 -24.64 -12.50 16.46
C PRO A 349 -23.47 -12.21 17.40
N GLU A 350 -22.68 -13.23 17.74
CA GLU A 350 -21.51 -13.08 18.63
C GLU A 350 -20.42 -12.18 18.03
N ARG A 351 -20.14 -12.34 16.74
CA ARG A 351 -19.14 -11.52 16.02
C ARG A 351 -19.69 -10.14 15.69
N GLU A 352 -20.99 -10.04 15.41
CA GLU A 352 -21.68 -8.77 15.22
C GLU A 352 -21.65 -7.92 16.50
N ALA A 353 -21.75 -8.54 17.69
CA ALA A 353 -21.58 -7.86 18.96
C ALA A 353 -20.19 -7.23 19.12
N ILE A 354 -19.11 -7.92 18.68
CA ILE A 354 -17.75 -7.37 18.67
C ILE A 354 -17.68 -6.17 17.72
N ARG A 355 -18.16 -6.30 16.47
CA ARG A 355 -18.19 -5.21 15.49
C ARG A 355 -18.92 -3.98 16.03
N THR A 356 -20.07 -4.19 16.62
CA THR A 356 -20.90 -3.11 17.18
C THR A 356 -20.21 -2.42 18.35
N ALA A 357 -19.59 -3.17 19.26
CA ALA A 357 -18.84 -2.61 20.39
C ALA A 357 -17.63 -1.78 19.92
N VAL A 358 -16.89 -2.28 18.94
CA VAL A 358 -15.79 -1.54 18.30
C VAL A 358 -16.28 -0.24 17.65
N ASN A 359 -17.37 -0.31 16.88
CA ASN A 359 -17.93 0.87 16.24
C ASN A 359 -18.44 1.90 17.25
N GLN A 360 -19.03 1.45 18.36
CA GLN A 360 -19.42 2.34 19.45
C GLN A 360 -18.19 3.06 20.03
N TRP A 361 -17.11 2.31 20.30
CA TRP A 361 -15.88 2.91 20.80
C TRP A 361 -15.29 3.93 19.81
N ILE A 362 -15.22 3.59 18.49
CA ILE A 362 -14.73 4.53 17.47
C ILE A 362 -15.53 5.84 17.50
N ARG A 363 -16.87 5.76 17.63
CA ARG A 363 -17.75 6.93 17.64
C ARG A 363 -17.61 7.81 18.87
N THR A 364 -17.37 7.21 20.05
CA THR A 364 -17.59 7.90 21.32
C THR A 364 -16.36 8.10 22.19
N SER A 365 -15.25 7.41 21.90
CA SER A 365 -14.06 7.46 22.76
C SER A 365 -13.29 8.78 22.68
N GLY A 366 -13.40 9.52 21.59
CA GLY A 366 -12.58 10.70 21.32
C GLY A 366 -11.09 10.40 21.12
N ALA A 367 -10.72 9.12 20.93
CA ALA A 367 -9.33 8.70 20.76
C ALA A 367 -8.77 9.04 19.38
N PHE A 368 -9.60 8.99 18.34
CA PHE A 368 -9.26 9.43 16.99
C PHE A 368 -9.44 10.95 16.84
N ASP A 369 -8.71 11.57 15.94
CA ASP A 369 -8.84 13.01 15.61
C ASP A 369 -10.14 13.35 14.86
N GLY A 370 -10.91 12.35 14.51
CA GLY A 370 -12.23 12.43 13.91
C GLY A 370 -12.74 11.05 13.52
N VAL A 371 -14.03 10.98 13.17
CA VAL A 371 -14.71 9.74 12.85
C VAL A 371 -15.27 9.81 11.43
N VAL A 372 -15.11 8.69 10.70
CA VAL A 372 -15.77 8.46 9.41
C VAL A 372 -16.77 7.32 9.58
N ASP A 373 -18.05 7.61 9.56
CA ASP A 373 -19.09 6.60 9.86
C ASP A 373 -19.52 5.82 8.63
N PHE A 374 -18.66 4.88 8.19
CA PHE A 374 -18.93 4.00 7.05
C PHE A 374 -20.06 3.01 7.35
N ASP A 375 -20.19 2.57 8.59
CA ASP A 375 -21.30 1.72 9.02
C ASP A 375 -22.65 2.43 8.77
N ALA A 376 -22.79 3.67 9.24
CA ALA A 376 -24.03 4.43 9.00
C ALA A 376 -24.28 4.72 7.51
N ALA A 377 -23.21 4.91 6.73
CA ALA A 377 -23.32 5.18 5.28
C ALA A 377 -23.82 3.98 4.48
N LEU A 378 -23.47 2.76 4.91
CA LEU A 378 -23.69 1.55 4.11
C LEU A 378 -24.78 0.62 4.64
N ARG A 379 -25.11 0.69 5.92
CA ARG A 379 -26.05 -0.25 6.55
C ARG A 379 -27.46 -0.14 5.97
N ASP A 380 -28.13 -1.27 5.91
CA ASP A 380 -29.56 -1.32 5.63
C ASP A 380 -30.35 -0.75 6.83
N PRO A 381 -31.25 0.22 6.64
CA PRO A 381 -32.07 0.75 7.73
C PRO A 381 -32.98 -0.27 8.42
N ALA A 382 -33.41 -1.33 7.69
CA ALA A 382 -34.27 -2.38 8.23
C ALA A 382 -33.49 -3.49 8.95
N ASP A 383 -32.22 -3.71 8.55
CA ASP A 383 -31.31 -4.69 9.16
C ASP A 383 -29.87 -4.12 9.23
N PRO A 384 -29.51 -3.40 10.28
CA PRO A 384 -28.22 -2.73 10.39
C PRO A 384 -26.98 -3.65 10.36
N ALA A 385 -27.14 -4.96 10.50
CA ALA A 385 -26.06 -5.92 10.36
C ALA A 385 -25.70 -6.21 8.89
N ARG A 386 -26.51 -5.72 7.95
CA ARG A 386 -26.33 -5.95 6.51
C ARG A 386 -26.02 -4.66 5.75
N LEU A 387 -25.30 -4.83 4.65
CA LEU A 387 -25.17 -3.80 3.63
C LEU A 387 -26.54 -3.56 2.96
N ARG A 388 -26.88 -2.30 2.68
CA ARG A 388 -28.03 -1.94 1.87
C ARG A 388 -27.92 -2.65 0.51
N TYR A 389 -29.01 -3.19 -0.02
CA TYR A 389 -29.05 -3.99 -1.25
C TYR A 389 -28.26 -3.38 -2.43
N GLY A 390 -28.41 -2.08 -2.70
CA GLY A 390 -27.69 -1.42 -3.79
C GLY A 390 -26.21 -1.17 -3.52
N TYR A 391 -25.75 -1.35 -2.28
CA TYR A 391 -24.35 -1.14 -1.88
C TYR A 391 -23.61 -2.45 -1.66
N ASP A 392 -24.29 -3.59 -1.67
CA ASP A 392 -23.69 -4.92 -1.57
C ASP A 392 -23.20 -5.40 -2.94
N SER A 393 -22.01 -5.94 -3.01
CA SER A 393 -21.46 -6.57 -4.22
C SER A 393 -22.01 -7.98 -4.48
N GLY A 394 -22.81 -8.49 -3.55
CA GLY A 394 -23.42 -9.83 -3.57
C GLY A 394 -22.69 -10.87 -2.73
N ASP A 395 -21.62 -10.51 -2.02
CA ASP A 395 -20.94 -11.39 -1.06
C ASP A 395 -21.21 -11.01 0.41
N HIS A 396 -22.03 -9.98 0.65
CA HIS A 396 -22.52 -9.51 1.94
C HIS A 396 -21.45 -8.92 2.87
N ILE A 397 -20.26 -8.65 2.36
CA ILE A 397 -19.11 -8.08 3.09
C ILE A 397 -18.55 -6.87 2.34
N HIS A 398 -18.33 -7.03 1.02
CA HIS A 398 -17.67 -5.99 0.23
C HIS A 398 -18.69 -5.09 -0.46
N PRO A 399 -18.47 -3.77 -0.44
CA PRO A 399 -19.32 -2.83 -1.16
C PRO A 399 -19.26 -3.00 -2.68
N SER A 400 -20.37 -2.68 -3.34
CA SER A 400 -20.40 -2.43 -4.79
C SER A 400 -19.72 -1.08 -5.12
N ASP A 401 -19.54 -0.77 -6.42
CA ASP A 401 -19.07 0.56 -6.84
C ASP A 401 -19.92 1.71 -6.26
N ALA A 402 -21.23 1.50 -6.15
CA ALA A 402 -22.14 2.48 -5.55
C ALA A 402 -21.93 2.58 -4.02
N GLY A 403 -21.67 1.45 -3.35
CA GLY A 403 -21.30 1.42 -1.93
C GLY A 403 -19.98 2.15 -1.68
N TYR A 404 -18.97 1.93 -2.48
CA TYR A 404 -17.70 2.64 -2.39
C TYR A 404 -17.84 4.16 -2.62
N ALA A 405 -18.72 4.57 -3.55
CA ALA A 405 -19.03 5.97 -3.73
C ALA A 405 -19.75 6.57 -2.50
N ALA A 406 -20.65 5.81 -1.86
CA ALA A 406 -21.32 6.23 -0.63
C ALA A 406 -20.32 6.37 0.54
N MET A 407 -19.34 5.47 0.66
CA MET A 407 -18.25 5.60 1.63
C MET A 407 -17.46 6.88 1.42
N ALA A 408 -17.03 7.15 0.19
CA ALA A 408 -16.31 8.37 -0.13
C ALA A 408 -17.11 9.63 0.23
N ASN A 409 -18.42 9.62 0.04
CA ASN A 409 -19.31 10.73 0.40
C ASN A 409 -19.43 10.94 1.92
N ALA A 410 -19.28 9.89 2.71
CA ALA A 410 -19.31 9.96 4.16
C ALA A 410 -18.04 10.58 4.78
N VAL A 411 -16.94 10.66 4.03
CA VAL A 411 -15.70 11.29 4.53
C VAL A 411 -15.87 12.81 4.65
N PRO A 412 -15.71 13.40 5.85
CA PRO A 412 -15.84 14.83 6.03
C PRO A 412 -14.60 15.54 5.46
N LEU A 413 -14.74 16.24 4.32
CA LEU A 413 -13.61 16.90 3.65
C LEU A 413 -12.90 17.94 4.55
N ALA A 414 -13.63 18.58 5.45
CA ALA A 414 -13.06 19.53 6.41
C ALA A 414 -12.09 18.88 7.41
N ALA A 415 -12.22 17.57 7.63
CA ALA A 415 -11.31 16.82 8.50
C ALA A 415 -10.01 16.40 7.79
N LEU A 416 -9.94 16.52 6.45
CA LEU A 416 -8.79 16.15 5.64
C LEU A 416 -7.90 17.36 5.37
N GLY A 417 -6.66 17.31 5.79
CA GLY A 417 -5.66 18.30 5.48
C GLY A 417 -5.70 19.54 6.37
N GLY A 418 -4.53 19.86 6.87
CA GLY A 418 -4.32 20.89 7.80
C GLY A 418 -4.24 22.27 7.19
N LYS A 419 -4.81 23.13 7.70
CA LYS A 419 -4.44 24.32 8.47
C LYS A 419 -5.60 24.63 9.31
#